data_15675d20d527ada952f9970a7d0ff1e2
#
_entry.id   15675d20d527ada952f9970a7d0ff1e2
#
_cell.length_a   1.000
_cell.length_b   1.000
_cell.length_c   1.000
_cell.angle_alpha   90.00
_cell.angle_beta   90.00
_cell.angle_gamma   90.00
#
_symmetry.space_group_name_H-M   'P 1'
#
loop_
_entity.id
_entity.type
_entity.pdbx_description
1 polymer ?
#
loop_
_entity_poly.entity_id
_entity_poly.type
_entity_poly.pdbx_seq_one_letter_code
_entity_poly.pdbx_strand_id
1 'polypeptide(L)'
;MQNEETKTMKQFLITLIIVIVSVVGIYLLTKYVVKKDSSTKDNSTTTEEKSYIDPNTAIVGTMLNKSSDAYYVIIYDKTKDNATTYYSLVSTYKAKDKALKVYTVDLSNSLNKKYIATDNKTNPKATNLEDLKFGEVTLLKVKNNKITEAYETTDAIKKALDVK
;
A
#
# COMPACT_ATOMS: atom_id res chain seq x y z
N MET A 1 -14.85 -38.15 -56.50
CA MET A 1 -15.31 -37.77 -55.15
C MET A 1 -14.42 -38.23 -54.00
N GLN A 2 -13.74 -39.38 -54.04
CA GLN A 2 -12.88 -39.87 -52.93
C GLN A 2 -11.61 -39.05 -52.66
N ASN A 3 -11.09 -38.27 -53.62
CA ASN A 3 -9.84 -37.51 -53.43
C ASN A 3 -9.99 -36.18 -52.68
N GLU A 4 -11.16 -35.58 -52.69
CA GLU A 4 -11.39 -34.29 -51.98
C GLU A 4 -11.66 -34.51 -50.50
N GLU A 5 -12.40 -35.55 -50.13
CA GLU A 5 -12.65 -35.88 -48.73
C GLU A 5 -11.37 -36.25 -48.00
N THR A 6 -10.48 -37.00 -48.66
CA THR A 6 -9.17 -37.39 -48.10
C THR A 6 -8.25 -36.16 -47.90
N LYS A 7 -8.34 -35.16 -48.79
CA LYS A 7 -7.57 -33.92 -48.68
C LYS A 7 -8.07 -33.06 -47.53
N THR A 8 -9.38 -32.93 -47.41
CA THR A 8 -10.01 -32.17 -46.32
C THR A 8 -9.75 -32.81 -44.97
N MET A 9 -9.80 -34.14 -44.88
CA MET A 9 -9.51 -34.88 -43.65
C MET A 9 -8.02 -34.73 -43.25
N LYS A 10 -7.10 -34.77 -44.20
CA LYS A 10 -5.66 -34.49 -43.92
C LYS A 10 -5.42 -33.08 -43.44
N GLN A 11 -6.06 -32.06 -44.03
CA GLN A 11 -5.96 -30.67 -43.56
C GLN A 11 -6.52 -30.49 -42.17
N PHE A 12 -7.65 -31.10 -41.86
CA PHE A 12 -8.24 -31.08 -40.52
C PHE A 12 -7.30 -31.72 -39.49
N LEU A 13 -6.72 -32.84 -39.80
CA LEU A 13 -5.79 -33.55 -38.91
C LEU A 13 -4.52 -32.76 -38.65
N ILE A 14 -3.97 -32.07 -39.68
CA ILE A 14 -2.81 -31.17 -39.53
C ILE A 14 -3.15 -29.98 -38.64
N THR A 15 -4.31 -29.37 -38.86
CA THR A 15 -4.75 -28.22 -38.03
C THR A 15 -4.95 -28.66 -36.58
N LEU A 16 -5.52 -29.80 -36.33
CA LEU A 16 -5.71 -30.35 -34.98
C LEU A 16 -4.36 -30.58 -34.27
N ILE A 17 -3.37 -31.12 -34.98
CA ILE A 17 -2.03 -31.32 -34.42
C ILE A 17 -1.39 -29.99 -34.06
N ILE A 18 -1.51 -28.95 -34.90
CA ILE A 18 -0.95 -27.61 -34.63
C ILE A 18 -1.56 -27.01 -33.35
N VAL A 19 -2.89 -27.17 -33.19
CA VAL A 19 -3.58 -26.66 -31.99
C VAL A 19 -3.08 -27.39 -30.74
N ILE A 20 -2.97 -28.70 -30.77
CA ILE A 20 -2.48 -29.51 -29.64
C ILE A 20 -1.04 -29.10 -29.27
N VAL A 21 -0.16 -28.99 -30.27
CA VAL A 21 1.24 -28.57 -30.06
C VAL A 21 1.33 -27.17 -29.46
N SER A 22 0.47 -26.25 -29.91
CA SER A 22 0.42 -24.89 -29.37
C SER A 22 -0.02 -24.86 -27.89
N VAL A 23 -1.06 -25.62 -27.52
CA VAL A 23 -1.53 -25.73 -26.15
C VAL A 23 -0.49 -26.36 -25.24
N VAL A 24 0.15 -27.44 -25.69
CA VAL A 24 1.24 -28.09 -24.94
C VAL A 24 2.45 -27.17 -24.82
N GLY A 25 2.78 -26.42 -25.85
CA GLY A 25 3.86 -25.44 -25.83
C GLY A 25 3.62 -24.34 -24.79
N ILE A 26 2.40 -23.76 -24.74
CA ILE A 26 2.02 -22.77 -23.73
C ILE A 26 2.08 -23.37 -22.32
N TYR A 27 1.56 -24.57 -22.12
CA TYR A 27 1.60 -25.27 -20.85
C TYR A 27 3.03 -25.52 -20.36
N LEU A 28 3.91 -25.96 -21.24
CA LEU A 28 5.32 -26.19 -20.90
C LEU A 28 6.05 -24.87 -20.61
N LEU A 29 5.82 -23.83 -21.41
CA LEU A 29 6.38 -22.50 -21.14
C LEU A 29 5.94 -21.99 -19.77
N THR A 30 4.65 -22.06 -19.45
CA THR A 30 4.14 -21.63 -18.14
C THR A 30 4.76 -22.45 -17.02
N LYS A 31 4.88 -23.76 -17.17
CA LYS A 31 5.44 -24.66 -16.16
C LYS A 31 6.96 -24.50 -15.99
N TYR A 32 7.71 -24.26 -17.06
CA TYR A 32 9.17 -24.16 -17.01
C TYR A 32 9.67 -22.74 -16.75
N VAL A 33 9.00 -21.71 -17.27
CA VAL A 33 9.36 -20.30 -16.99
C VAL A 33 9.02 -19.93 -15.54
N VAL A 34 7.84 -20.32 -15.06
CA VAL A 34 7.46 -20.06 -13.64
C VAL A 34 8.31 -20.88 -12.66
N LYS A 35 8.86 -22.06 -13.07
CA LYS A 35 9.78 -22.82 -12.21
C LYS A 35 11.24 -22.37 -12.29
N LYS A 36 11.64 -21.62 -13.32
CA LYS A 36 13.04 -21.21 -13.48
C LYS A 36 13.36 -19.93 -12.67
N ASP A 37 12.36 -19.20 -12.22
CA ASP A 37 12.55 -18.09 -11.28
C ASP A 37 12.72 -18.53 -9.81
N SER A 38 12.75 -19.84 -9.54
CA SER A 38 12.94 -20.39 -8.19
C SER A 38 14.36 -20.89 -7.90
N SER A 39 15.36 -20.59 -8.73
CA SER A 39 16.73 -21.07 -8.49
C SER A 39 17.80 -20.10 -8.98
N THR A 40 17.78 -18.89 -8.48
CA THR A 40 19.00 -18.08 -8.40
C THR A 40 19.03 -17.49 -7.00
N LYS A 41 19.88 -18.07 -6.16
CA LYS A 41 20.32 -17.48 -4.90
C LYS A 41 21.12 -16.23 -5.25
N ASP A 42 20.46 -15.08 -5.27
CA ASP A 42 21.07 -13.83 -4.93
C ASP A 42 20.34 -13.30 -3.70
N ASN A 43 21.12 -13.04 -2.65
CA ASN A 43 20.69 -12.43 -1.41
C ASN A 43 20.24 -10.99 -1.68
N SER A 44 19.06 -10.88 -2.27
CA SER A 44 18.26 -9.69 -2.25
C SER A 44 16.92 -10.14 -1.70
N THR A 45 16.71 -9.88 -0.42
CA THR A 45 15.44 -10.12 0.28
C THR A 45 14.37 -9.21 -0.37
N THR A 46 13.92 -9.59 -1.56
CA THR A 46 12.64 -9.12 -2.08
C THR A 46 11.59 -9.99 -1.42
N THR A 47 11.21 -9.61 -0.22
CA THR A 47 9.95 -10.04 0.37
C THR A 47 8.87 -9.71 -0.66
N GLU A 48 8.29 -10.72 -1.31
CA GLU A 48 6.98 -10.56 -1.95
C GLU A 48 6.04 -10.13 -0.82
N GLU A 49 5.90 -8.83 -0.63
CA GLU A 49 4.84 -8.28 0.18
C GLU A 49 3.54 -8.72 -0.50
N LYS A 50 2.94 -9.80 0.03
CA LYS A 50 1.49 -9.94 -0.10
C LYS A 50 0.94 -8.58 0.26
N SER A 51 0.42 -7.88 -0.73
CA SER A 51 -0.21 -6.57 -0.58
C SER A 51 -1.41 -6.72 0.37
N TYR A 52 -1.11 -6.83 1.66
CA TYR A 52 -2.12 -6.77 2.70
C TYR A 52 -2.57 -5.32 2.79
N ILE A 53 -3.74 -5.06 2.25
CA ILE A 53 -4.37 -3.74 2.38
C ILE A 53 -4.79 -3.62 3.86
N ASP A 54 -3.94 -2.98 4.67
CA ASP A 54 -4.30 -2.63 6.03
C ASP A 54 -5.49 -1.65 5.97
N PRO A 55 -6.66 -2.02 6.51
CA PRO A 55 -7.85 -1.16 6.49
C PRO A 55 -7.65 0.16 7.23
N ASN A 56 -6.60 0.26 8.04
CA ASN A 56 -6.22 1.49 8.71
C ASN A 56 -5.22 2.34 7.92
N THR A 57 -4.84 1.93 6.71
CA THR A 57 -4.03 2.77 5.82
C THR A 57 -4.91 3.78 5.09
N ALA A 58 -4.44 5.02 4.98
CA ALA A 58 -5.08 6.11 4.24
C ALA A 58 -4.06 6.84 3.37
N ILE A 59 -4.54 7.59 2.40
CA ILE A 59 -3.78 8.63 1.70
C ILE A 59 -4.28 10.00 2.18
N VAL A 60 -3.47 11.04 2.04
CA VAL A 60 -3.85 12.40 2.48
C VAL A 60 -5.18 12.81 1.86
N GLY A 61 -5.41 12.50 0.57
CA GLY A 61 -6.64 12.84 -0.14
C GLY A 61 -7.92 12.24 0.45
N THR A 62 -7.83 11.17 1.26
CA THR A 62 -9.00 10.49 1.84
C THR A 62 -8.97 10.43 3.36
N MET A 63 -7.94 10.99 3.99
CA MET A 63 -7.75 10.86 5.43
C MET A 63 -8.81 11.58 6.27
N LEU A 64 -9.47 12.61 5.72
CA LEU A 64 -10.53 13.36 6.40
C LEU A 64 -11.92 12.78 6.15
N ASN A 65 -12.06 11.80 5.26
CA ASN A 65 -13.35 11.21 4.90
C ASN A 65 -13.43 9.76 5.42
N LYS A 66 -13.51 9.60 6.73
CA LYS A 66 -13.65 8.31 7.41
C LYS A 66 -15.02 8.22 8.09
N SER A 67 -15.51 7.00 8.26
CA SER A 67 -16.84 6.73 8.84
C SER A 67 -16.94 6.99 10.35
N SER A 68 -15.85 7.28 11.04
CA SER A 68 -15.83 7.55 12.50
C SER A 68 -15.94 9.04 12.77
N ASP A 69 -16.74 9.44 13.75
CA ASP A 69 -16.94 10.85 14.13
C ASP A 69 -15.65 11.48 14.66
N ALA A 70 -14.83 10.70 15.36
CA ALA A 70 -13.53 11.13 15.85
C ALA A 70 -12.50 10.02 15.68
N TYR A 71 -11.29 10.38 15.26
CA TYR A 71 -10.18 9.46 15.05
C TYR A 71 -8.85 10.21 15.00
N TYR A 72 -7.76 9.46 15.07
CA TYR A 72 -6.42 9.97 14.81
C TYR A 72 -5.94 9.58 13.42
N VAL A 73 -5.09 10.41 12.84
CA VAL A 73 -4.32 10.10 11.63
C VAL A 73 -2.86 10.35 11.95
N ILE A 74 -2.04 9.30 11.91
CA ILE A 74 -0.59 9.45 12.02
C ILE A 74 0.02 9.45 10.62
N ILE A 75 0.88 10.42 10.36
CA ILE A 75 1.49 10.69 9.06
C ILE A 75 2.99 10.67 9.25
N TYR A 76 3.70 9.78 8.58
CA TYR A 76 5.16 9.68 8.60
C TYR A 76 5.66 8.87 7.40
N ASP A 77 6.95 8.92 7.12
CA ASP A 77 7.60 8.13 6.08
C ASP A 77 8.00 6.76 6.66
N LYS A 78 7.38 5.68 6.16
CA LYS A 78 7.64 4.31 6.63
C LYS A 78 9.02 3.78 6.26
N THR A 79 9.75 4.44 5.38
CA THR A 79 11.11 4.04 4.96
C THR A 79 12.21 4.63 5.84
N LYS A 80 11.86 5.53 6.78
CA LYS A 80 12.81 6.16 7.69
C LYS A 80 13.09 5.30 8.92
N ASP A 81 14.28 5.43 9.49
CA ASP A 81 14.75 4.64 10.63
C ASP A 81 13.85 4.73 11.86
N ASN A 82 13.21 5.88 12.05
CA ASN A 82 12.29 6.15 13.17
C ASN A 82 10.85 5.65 12.94
N ALA A 83 10.54 5.07 11.79
CA ALA A 83 9.21 4.53 11.48
C ALA A 83 8.72 3.51 12.50
N THR A 84 9.64 2.66 13.00
CA THR A 84 9.35 1.65 14.02
C THR A 84 8.87 2.28 15.33
N THR A 85 9.42 3.44 15.70
CA THR A 85 9.01 4.19 16.90
C THR A 85 7.55 4.63 16.77
N TYR A 86 7.17 5.20 15.64
CA TYR A 86 5.79 5.67 15.42
C TYR A 86 4.80 4.52 15.33
N TYR A 87 5.19 3.42 14.71
CA TYR A 87 4.39 2.20 14.70
C TYR A 87 4.15 1.68 16.13
N SER A 88 5.19 1.64 16.96
CA SER A 88 5.10 1.18 18.35
C SER A 88 4.18 2.07 19.19
N LEU A 89 4.29 3.40 19.08
CA LEU A 89 3.41 4.34 19.77
C LEU A 89 1.94 4.12 19.43
N VAL A 90 1.65 3.96 18.14
CA VAL A 90 0.28 3.68 17.66
C VAL A 90 -0.22 2.33 18.15
N SER A 91 0.62 1.30 18.11
CA SER A 91 0.26 -0.04 18.57
C SER A 91 -0.06 -0.04 20.07
N THR A 92 0.78 0.62 20.87
CA THR A 92 0.54 0.78 22.33
C THR A 92 -0.76 1.53 22.60
N TYR A 93 -1.02 2.61 21.85
CA TYR A 93 -2.27 3.35 21.99
C TYR A 93 -3.50 2.50 21.64
N LYS A 94 -3.46 1.76 20.53
CA LYS A 94 -4.57 0.91 20.06
C LYS A 94 -4.91 -0.21 21.05
N ALA A 95 -3.97 -0.61 21.89
CA ALA A 95 -4.20 -1.62 22.93
C ALA A 95 -4.97 -1.09 24.16
N LYS A 96 -5.20 0.22 24.23
CA LYS A 96 -5.94 0.82 25.35
C LYS A 96 -7.46 0.63 25.19
N ASP A 97 -8.13 0.49 26.32
CA ASP A 97 -9.60 0.54 26.35
C ASP A 97 -10.08 1.90 25.82
N LYS A 98 -11.09 1.88 24.97
CA LYS A 98 -11.71 3.08 24.37
C LYS A 98 -10.77 3.92 23.50
N ALA A 99 -9.66 3.34 22.98
CA ALA A 99 -8.83 4.03 22.01
C ALA A 99 -9.64 4.43 20.77
N LEU A 100 -9.44 5.65 20.31
CA LEU A 100 -9.99 6.08 19.02
C LEU A 100 -9.31 5.29 17.89
N LYS A 101 -10.00 5.14 16.77
CA LYS A 101 -9.36 4.57 15.57
C LYS A 101 -8.14 5.41 15.18
N VAL A 102 -7.10 4.76 14.73
CA VAL A 102 -5.89 5.42 14.20
C VAL A 102 -5.68 4.95 12.78
N TYR A 103 -5.68 5.89 11.85
CA TYR A 103 -5.29 5.66 10.47
C TYR A 103 -3.83 6.07 10.26
N THR A 104 -3.14 5.38 9.37
CA THR A 104 -1.73 5.65 9.03
C THR A 104 -1.64 6.16 7.60
N VAL A 105 -0.96 7.27 7.41
CA VAL A 105 -0.60 7.82 6.11
C VAL A 105 0.91 7.70 5.93
N ASP A 106 1.32 7.05 4.85
CA ASP A 106 2.73 6.87 4.51
C ASP A 106 3.18 7.94 3.52
N LEU A 107 4.11 8.80 3.94
CA LEU A 107 4.68 9.85 3.09
C LEU A 107 5.61 9.31 2.00
N SER A 108 6.11 8.08 2.12
CA SER A 108 6.90 7.44 1.05
C SER A 108 6.04 7.08 -0.17
N ASN A 109 4.72 6.92 0.03
CA ASN A 109 3.78 6.64 -1.04
C ASN A 109 3.73 7.80 -2.05
N SER A 110 3.82 7.49 -3.34
CA SER A 110 3.85 8.48 -4.43
C SER A 110 2.68 9.45 -4.42
N LEU A 111 1.48 9.02 -4.00
CA LEU A 111 0.27 9.84 -3.90
C LEU A 111 0.35 10.89 -2.78
N ASN A 112 1.24 10.69 -1.80
CA ASN A 112 1.39 11.59 -0.65
C ASN A 112 2.60 12.51 -0.76
N LYS A 113 3.51 12.30 -1.72
CA LYS A 113 4.77 13.07 -1.83
C LYS A 113 4.58 14.58 -1.94
N LYS A 114 3.51 15.03 -2.60
CA LYS A 114 3.23 16.48 -2.74
C LYS A 114 2.91 17.18 -1.40
N TYR A 115 2.61 16.40 -0.36
CA TYR A 115 2.28 16.90 0.97
C TYR A 115 3.49 16.91 1.93
N ILE A 116 4.65 16.50 1.47
CA ILE A 116 5.88 16.62 2.26
C ILE A 116 6.27 18.11 2.33
N ALA A 117 6.52 18.60 3.55
CA ALA A 117 6.99 19.96 3.78
C ALA A 117 8.41 20.14 3.20
N THR A 118 8.62 21.26 2.52
CA THR A 118 9.95 21.73 2.13
C THR A 118 10.42 22.78 3.12
N ASP A 119 11.74 22.82 3.40
CA ASP A 119 12.34 23.82 4.29
C ASP A 119 11.69 23.89 5.70
N ASN A 120 11.22 22.75 6.21
CA ASN A 120 10.51 22.64 7.49
C ASN A 120 9.27 23.55 7.62
N LYS A 121 8.72 23.98 6.48
CA LYS A 121 7.49 24.80 6.45
C LYS A 121 6.26 23.90 6.48
N THR A 122 5.91 23.41 7.66
CA THR A 122 4.71 22.60 7.86
C THR A 122 3.45 23.42 7.87
N ASN A 123 2.33 22.82 7.45
CA ASN A 123 1.01 23.41 7.54
C ASN A 123 -0.04 22.29 7.77
N PRO A 124 0.01 21.61 8.94
CA PRO A 124 -0.81 20.42 9.18
C PRO A 124 -2.29 20.74 9.46
N LYS A 125 -2.64 22.01 9.64
CA LYS A 125 -4.01 22.45 9.93
C LYS A 125 -4.60 23.33 8.83
N ALA A 126 -4.05 23.27 7.62
CA ALA A 126 -4.61 23.99 6.48
C ALA A 126 -6.08 23.63 6.26
N THR A 127 -6.88 24.61 5.92
CA THR A 127 -8.31 24.42 5.64
C THR A 127 -8.50 23.68 4.31
N ASN A 128 -7.66 23.99 3.31
CA ASN A 128 -7.69 23.32 2.03
C ASN A 128 -6.74 22.14 2.06
N LEU A 129 -7.17 21.02 1.51
CA LEU A 129 -6.38 19.79 1.45
C LEU A 129 -5.04 20.00 0.71
N GLU A 130 -5.05 20.78 -0.36
CA GLU A 130 -3.87 21.04 -1.19
C GLU A 130 -2.77 21.84 -0.46
N ASP A 131 -3.13 22.61 0.56
CA ASP A 131 -2.22 23.45 1.34
C ASP A 131 -1.62 22.69 2.53
N LEU A 132 -2.07 21.47 2.79
CA LEU A 132 -1.50 20.61 3.84
C LEU A 132 -0.04 20.29 3.55
N LYS A 133 0.82 20.47 4.55
CA LYS A 133 2.24 20.12 4.51
C LYS A 133 2.67 19.48 5.82
N PHE A 134 3.31 18.32 5.72
CA PHE A 134 3.70 17.51 6.85
C PHE A 134 5.22 17.40 6.91
N GLY A 135 5.75 17.46 8.12
CA GLY A 135 7.16 17.25 8.42
C GLY A 135 7.49 15.75 8.55
N GLU A 136 8.45 15.45 9.40
CA GLU A 136 8.94 14.09 9.64
C GLU A 136 7.84 13.18 10.20
N VAL A 137 7.08 13.68 11.16
CA VAL A 137 5.93 13.00 11.74
C VAL A 137 4.85 14.01 12.12
N THR A 138 3.61 13.65 11.90
CA THR A 138 2.46 14.46 12.36
C THR A 138 1.34 13.53 12.80
N LEU A 139 0.81 13.78 14.01
CA LEU A 139 -0.43 13.16 14.47
C LEU A 139 -1.54 14.19 14.39
N LEU A 140 -2.57 13.92 13.64
CA LEU A 140 -3.78 14.73 13.55
C LEU A 140 -4.88 14.11 14.38
N LYS A 141 -5.61 14.94 15.12
CA LYS A 141 -6.92 14.57 15.66
C LYS A 141 -7.99 15.12 14.74
N VAL A 142 -8.82 14.25 14.23
CA VAL A 142 -9.91 14.60 13.31
C VAL A 142 -11.24 14.37 14.02
N LYS A 143 -12.13 15.32 13.91
CA LYS A 143 -13.51 15.24 14.40
C LYS A 143 -14.44 15.84 13.37
N ASN A 144 -15.52 15.12 13.04
CA ASN A 144 -16.50 15.55 12.03
C ASN A 144 -15.82 16.00 10.72
N ASN A 145 -14.89 15.19 10.22
CA ASN A 145 -14.11 15.40 8.99
C ASN A 145 -13.24 16.67 8.99
N LYS A 146 -12.98 17.26 10.14
CA LYS A 146 -12.11 18.44 10.29
C LYS A 146 -10.94 18.16 11.22
N ILE A 147 -9.78 18.69 10.87
CA ILE A 147 -8.59 18.64 11.73
C ILE A 147 -8.83 19.59 12.91
N THR A 148 -8.87 19.04 14.12
CA THR A 148 -9.03 19.83 15.35
C THR A 148 -7.70 20.11 16.03
N GLU A 149 -6.79 19.14 16.02
CA GLU A 149 -5.48 19.22 16.67
C GLU A 149 -4.41 18.60 15.76
N ALA A 150 -3.19 19.11 15.88
CA ALA A 150 -2.01 18.57 15.19
C ALA A 150 -0.81 18.59 16.13
N TYR A 151 -0.04 17.50 16.11
CA TYR A 151 1.14 17.28 16.94
C TYR A 151 2.29 16.84 16.05
N GLU A 152 3.40 17.56 16.05
CA GLU A 152 4.49 17.40 15.08
C GLU A 152 5.81 16.93 15.71
N THR A 153 5.81 16.61 16.99
CA THR A 153 6.98 16.05 17.68
C THR A 153 6.63 14.74 18.37
N THR A 154 7.61 13.86 18.49
CA THR A 154 7.42 12.56 19.17
C THR A 154 6.88 12.73 20.59
N ASP A 155 7.35 13.71 21.35
CA ASP A 155 6.90 13.95 22.72
C ASP A 155 5.46 14.47 22.78
N ALA A 156 5.10 15.36 21.86
CA ALA A 156 3.71 15.85 21.76
C ALA A 156 2.76 14.71 21.37
N ILE A 157 3.20 13.80 20.47
CA ILE A 157 2.43 12.63 20.07
C ILE A 157 2.26 11.65 21.24
N LYS A 158 3.34 11.36 21.98
CA LYS A 158 3.28 10.52 23.19
C LYS A 158 2.27 11.07 24.19
N LYS A 159 2.33 12.37 24.44
CA LYS A 159 1.40 13.06 25.36
C LYS A 159 -0.05 13.00 24.86
N ALA A 160 -0.27 13.24 23.56
CA ALA A 160 -1.61 13.21 22.95
C ALA A 160 -2.24 11.81 22.99
N LEU A 161 -1.42 10.76 22.79
CA LEU A 161 -1.83 9.37 22.84
C LEU A 161 -1.79 8.80 24.28
N ASP A 162 -1.29 9.57 25.26
CA ASP A 162 -1.07 9.14 26.63
C ASP A 162 -0.29 7.81 26.69
N VAL A 163 0.82 7.74 25.97
CA VAL A 163 1.77 6.61 25.95
C VAL A 163 3.13 7.06 26.46
N LYS A 164 3.84 6.13 27.15
CA LYS A 164 5.17 6.38 27.71
C LYS A 164 6.27 5.98 26.75
#